data_b0bdf7cc134372555b4c9002fb62bc36
#
_entry.id   b0bdf7cc134372555b4c9002fb62bc36
#
_cell.length_a   1.000
_cell.length_b   1.000
_cell.length_c   1.000
_cell.angle_alpha   90.00
_cell.angle_beta   90.00
_cell.angle_gamma   90.00
#
_symmetry.space_group_name_H-M   'P 1'
#
loop_
_entity.id
_entity.type
_entity.pdbx_description
1 polymer ?
#
loop_
_entity_poly.entity_id
_entity_poly.type
_entity_poly.pdbx_seq_one_letter_code
_entity_poly.pdbx_strand_id
1 'polypeptide(L)'
;MLMSTSHTTEPQRLFGRDVTCIHRRSGERTAATVTCIRRGRGPDHAMQAPPPGTLYTLTLQVHGHAELDTTVNAATPWDALTTTREHLEQHEWFLAIAAARRDCWPIQLPRRHEATTVAELSDRRVPQHWQGFLADADPNDIGTLAEQQHRYQIWLSRYDTTSGS
;
A
#
# COMPACT_ATOMS: atom_id res chain seq x y z
N MET A 1 18.01 39.34 -16.47
CA MET A 1 18.18 38.53 -15.26
C MET A 1 16.85 37.80 -15.01
N LEU A 2 16.75 36.60 -15.52
CA LEU A 2 15.56 35.76 -15.30
C LEU A 2 15.68 35.08 -13.92
N MET A 3 14.89 35.52 -12.96
CA MET A 3 14.76 34.86 -11.70
C MET A 3 14.02 33.55 -11.96
N SER A 4 14.74 32.43 -11.91
CA SER A 4 14.14 31.09 -11.81
C SER A 4 13.44 30.98 -10.48
N THR A 5 12.15 31.16 -10.48
CA THR A 5 11.31 30.76 -9.33
C THR A 5 11.32 29.24 -9.27
N SER A 6 12.16 28.71 -8.43
CA SER A 6 12.10 27.29 -8.05
C SER A 6 10.77 27.08 -7.34
N HIS A 7 9.75 26.64 -8.07
CA HIS A 7 8.53 26.15 -7.46
C HIS A 7 8.87 24.85 -6.74
N THR A 8 9.30 24.96 -5.50
CA THR A 8 9.38 23.82 -4.58
C THR A 8 7.94 23.38 -4.33
N THR A 9 7.52 22.32 -5.00
CA THR A 9 6.20 21.74 -4.77
C THR A 9 6.15 21.24 -3.34
N GLU A 10 5.25 21.77 -2.53
CA GLU A 10 5.07 21.33 -1.15
C GLU A 10 4.70 19.83 -1.10
N PRO A 11 5.23 19.08 -0.11
CA PRO A 11 4.83 17.68 0.08
C PRO A 11 3.33 17.57 0.28
N GLN A 12 2.70 16.64 -0.44
CA GLN A 12 1.26 16.39 -0.33
C GLN A 12 1.00 15.07 0.40
N ARG A 13 0.19 15.14 1.45
CA ARG A 13 -0.29 13.94 2.15
C ARG A 13 -1.31 13.22 1.28
N LEU A 14 -1.03 11.95 0.98
CA LEU A 14 -1.96 11.08 0.24
C LEU A 14 -2.92 10.37 1.16
N PHE A 15 -2.41 9.82 2.25
CA PHE A 15 -3.21 9.18 3.29
C PHE A 15 -2.47 9.19 4.63
N GLY A 16 -3.22 8.98 5.68
CA GLY A 16 -2.67 8.81 7.01
C GLY A 16 -3.77 8.64 8.04
N ARG A 17 -3.59 7.68 8.91
CA ARG A 17 -4.47 7.41 10.05
C ARG A 17 -3.81 6.47 11.04
N ASP A 18 -4.45 6.35 12.20
CA ASP A 18 -4.13 5.31 13.15
C ASP A 18 -4.81 4.00 12.72
N VAL A 19 -4.05 2.92 12.81
CA VAL A 19 -4.48 1.56 12.48
C VAL A 19 -4.08 0.61 13.61
N THR A 20 -4.65 -0.58 13.61
CA THR A 20 -4.27 -1.61 14.57
C THR A 20 -3.08 -2.41 14.05
N CYS A 21 -2.06 -2.56 14.88
CA CYS A 21 -0.91 -3.43 14.66
C CYS A 21 -1.01 -4.65 15.58
N ILE A 22 -0.76 -5.83 15.06
CA ILE A 22 -0.98 -7.10 15.78
C ILE A 22 0.28 -7.94 15.73
N HIS A 23 0.69 -8.46 16.89
CA HIS A 23 1.75 -9.45 16.96
C HIS A 23 1.18 -10.86 16.74
N ARG A 24 1.71 -11.57 15.74
CA ARG A 24 1.13 -12.83 15.27
C ARG A 24 1.11 -13.94 16.31
N ARG A 25 2.18 -14.06 17.08
CA ARG A 25 2.28 -15.14 18.08
C ARG A 25 1.51 -14.87 19.37
N SER A 26 1.66 -13.67 19.90
CA SER A 26 1.07 -13.32 21.21
C SER A 26 -0.37 -12.83 21.11
N GLY A 27 -0.79 -12.36 19.92
CA GLY A 27 -2.07 -11.68 19.75
C GLY A 27 -2.10 -10.27 20.34
N GLU A 28 -0.95 -9.75 20.80
CA GLU A 28 -0.85 -8.39 21.31
C GLU A 28 -1.28 -7.40 20.23
N ARG A 29 -2.07 -6.42 20.61
CA ARG A 29 -2.56 -5.36 19.74
C ARG A 29 -2.09 -4.00 20.23
N THR A 30 -1.65 -3.16 19.33
CA THR A 30 -1.29 -1.79 19.62
C THR A 30 -1.73 -0.89 18.48
N ALA A 31 -1.85 0.40 18.75
CA ALA A 31 -2.09 1.37 17.71
C ALA A 31 -0.79 1.68 16.95
N ALA A 32 -0.90 1.91 15.67
CA ALA A 32 0.19 2.42 14.85
C ALA A 32 -0.32 3.58 13.99
N THR A 33 0.50 4.60 13.81
CA THR A 33 0.20 5.72 12.91
C THR A 33 0.94 5.52 11.60
N VAL A 34 0.19 5.45 10.51
CA VAL A 34 0.74 5.31 9.15
C VAL A 34 0.44 6.59 8.37
N THR A 35 1.44 7.18 7.77
CA THR A 35 1.30 8.39 6.94
C THR A 35 2.11 8.23 5.67
N CYS A 36 1.51 8.55 4.52
CA CYS A 36 2.20 8.60 3.24
C CYS A 36 2.11 9.98 2.63
N ILE A 37 3.24 10.52 2.24
CA ILE A 37 3.34 11.81 1.56
C ILE A 37 4.00 11.63 0.19
N ARG A 38 3.54 12.39 -0.79
CA ARG A 38 4.23 12.54 -2.06
C ARG A 38 5.21 13.71 -1.98
N ARG A 39 6.45 13.46 -2.37
CA ARG A 39 7.46 14.49 -2.55
C ARG A 39 7.71 14.68 -4.03
N GLY A 40 7.54 15.90 -4.50
CA GLY A 40 7.64 16.25 -5.89
C GLY A 40 6.29 16.48 -6.55
N ARG A 41 6.29 16.75 -7.85
CA ARG A 41 5.08 17.02 -8.61
C ARG A 41 4.26 15.75 -8.82
N GLY A 42 2.96 15.85 -8.64
CA GLY A 42 2.05 14.75 -8.93
C GLY A 42 1.85 14.55 -10.45
N PRO A 43 1.22 13.42 -10.83
CA PRO A 43 0.87 13.18 -12.23
C PRO A 43 -0.15 14.23 -12.71
N ASP A 44 0.03 14.72 -13.94
CA ASP A 44 -0.90 15.68 -14.54
C ASP A 44 -2.29 15.06 -14.76
N HIS A 45 -2.31 13.75 -15.00
CA HIS A 45 -3.53 12.95 -15.11
C HIS A 45 -3.40 11.67 -14.28
N ALA A 46 -4.50 11.20 -13.71
CA ALA A 46 -4.53 10.01 -12.83
C ALA A 46 -3.94 8.73 -13.46
N MET A 47 -3.81 8.69 -14.78
CA MET A 47 -3.32 7.56 -15.56
C MET A 47 -1.86 7.68 -16.00
N GLN A 48 -1.22 8.81 -15.75
CA GLN A 48 0.18 9.03 -16.13
C GLN A 48 1.11 8.73 -14.94
N ALA A 49 2.31 8.26 -15.26
CA ALA A 49 3.37 8.19 -14.28
C ALA A 49 3.70 9.59 -13.75
N PRO A 50 3.99 9.75 -12.46
CA PRO A 50 4.48 11.02 -11.95
C PRO A 50 5.80 11.39 -12.62
N PRO A 51 6.15 12.70 -12.68
CA PRO A 51 7.41 13.14 -13.25
C PRO A 51 8.61 12.45 -12.58
N PRO A 52 9.75 12.32 -13.29
CA PRO A 52 10.98 11.79 -12.70
C PRO A 52 11.36 12.56 -11.43
N GLY A 53 11.84 11.84 -10.40
CA GLY A 53 12.21 12.41 -9.11
C GLY A 53 11.07 12.49 -8.10
N THR A 54 9.84 12.13 -8.47
CA THR A 54 8.73 11.99 -7.52
C THR A 54 8.96 10.76 -6.63
N LEU A 55 8.89 10.97 -5.32
CA LEU A 55 9.01 9.91 -4.31
C LEU A 55 7.81 9.92 -3.38
N TYR A 56 7.47 8.73 -2.92
CA TYR A 56 6.46 8.52 -1.89
C TYR A 56 7.17 8.10 -0.61
N THR A 57 6.97 8.87 0.45
CA THR A 57 7.55 8.61 1.77
C THR A 57 6.45 8.12 2.69
N LEU A 58 6.58 6.90 3.17
CA LEU A 58 5.68 6.32 4.16
C LEU A 58 6.40 6.27 5.51
N THR A 59 5.75 6.80 6.53
CA THR A 59 6.21 6.78 7.91
C THR A 59 5.28 5.91 8.74
N LEU A 60 5.85 4.98 9.48
CA LEU A 60 5.17 4.13 10.45
C LEU A 60 5.68 4.45 11.85
N GLN A 61 4.77 4.68 12.77
CA GLN A 61 5.06 4.81 14.20
C GLN A 61 4.18 3.84 14.97
N VAL A 62 4.79 2.89 15.68
CA VAL A 62 4.07 1.87 16.46
C VAL A 62 4.11 2.25 17.93
N HIS A 63 2.95 2.49 18.52
CA HIS A 63 2.85 2.95 19.90
C HIS A 63 3.39 1.89 20.87
N GLY A 64 4.33 2.29 21.71
CA GLY A 64 4.99 1.41 22.68
C GLY A 64 6.05 0.48 22.09
N HIS A 65 6.33 0.54 20.79
CA HIS A 65 7.30 -0.30 20.10
C HIS A 65 8.13 0.54 19.12
N ALA A 66 8.92 1.47 19.65
CA ALA A 66 9.74 2.40 18.84
C ALA A 66 10.76 1.67 17.96
N GLU A 67 11.15 0.46 18.31
CA GLU A 67 12.02 -0.41 17.50
C GLU A 67 11.40 -0.82 16.15
N LEU A 68 10.07 -0.72 16.03
CA LEU A 68 9.33 -1.00 14.80
C LEU A 68 9.11 0.23 13.94
N ASP A 69 9.39 1.41 14.45
CA ASP A 69 9.23 2.66 13.69
C ASP A 69 10.13 2.64 12.46
N THR A 70 9.59 3.07 11.33
CA THR A 70 10.34 3.10 10.08
C THR A 70 9.84 4.20 9.14
N THR A 71 10.72 4.61 8.24
CA THR A 71 10.40 5.53 7.15
C THR A 71 10.93 4.91 5.85
N VAL A 72 10.07 4.81 4.86
CA VAL A 72 10.37 4.20 3.55
C VAL A 72 10.11 5.20 2.44
N ASN A 73 11.07 5.32 1.52
CA ASN A 73 10.90 6.05 0.26
C ASN A 73 10.78 5.04 -0.88
N ALA A 74 9.79 5.23 -1.74
CA ALA A 74 9.55 4.34 -2.88
C ALA A 74 8.97 5.09 -4.08
N ALA A 75 8.96 4.44 -5.23
CA ALA A 75 8.44 5.01 -6.47
C ALA A 75 6.90 5.01 -6.53
N THR A 76 6.23 4.21 -5.71
CA THR A 76 4.76 4.16 -5.61
C THR A 76 4.33 4.03 -4.14
N PRO A 77 3.10 4.45 -3.80
CA PRO A 77 2.56 4.24 -2.45
C PRO A 77 2.48 2.76 -2.07
N TRP A 78 2.17 1.89 -3.01
CA TRP A 78 2.12 0.45 -2.79
C TRP A 78 3.48 -0.13 -2.43
N ASP A 79 4.53 0.24 -3.16
CA ASP A 79 5.89 -0.22 -2.87
C ASP A 79 6.38 0.28 -1.51
N ALA A 80 6.06 1.52 -1.14
CA ALA A 80 6.37 2.05 0.18
C ALA A 80 5.68 1.25 1.29
N LEU A 81 4.40 0.91 1.10
CA LEU A 81 3.62 0.14 2.07
C LEU A 81 4.10 -1.30 2.18
N THR A 82 4.39 -1.96 1.06
CA THR A 82 4.89 -3.34 1.06
C THR A 82 6.25 -3.47 1.73
N THR A 83 7.17 -2.54 1.46
CA THR A 83 8.47 -2.50 2.14
C THR A 83 8.32 -2.28 3.65
N THR A 84 7.40 -1.43 4.06
CA THR A 84 7.07 -1.23 5.48
C THR A 84 6.50 -2.52 6.11
N ARG A 85 5.64 -3.22 5.40
CA ARG A 85 5.08 -4.49 5.85
C ARG A 85 6.14 -5.58 5.98
N GLU A 86 7.08 -5.67 5.03
CA GLU A 86 8.23 -6.60 5.13
C GLU A 86 9.04 -6.37 6.40
N HIS A 87 9.29 -5.11 6.74
CA HIS A 87 9.96 -4.76 7.99
C HIS A 87 9.18 -5.25 9.22
N LEU A 88 7.88 -5.04 9.27
CA LEU A 88 7.03 -5.52 10.37
C LEU A 88 6.96 -7.05 10.42
N GLU A 89 6.82 -7.73 9.29
CA GLU A 89 6.72 -9.19 9.20
C GLU A 89 7.98 -9.90 9.74
N GLN A 90 9.16 -9.30 9.57
CA GLN A 90 10.41 -9.82 10.16
C GLN A 90 10.37 -9.87 11.69
N HIS A 91 9.56 -9.03 12.31
CA HIS A 91 9.32 -8.97 13.75
C HIS A 91 7.99 -9.61 14.16
N GLU A 92 7.34 -10.32 13.23
CA GLU A 92 6.04 -10.99 13.43
C GLU A 92 4.89 -10.03 13.77
N TRP A 93 4.99 -8.78 13.34
CA TRP A 93 3.93 -7.80 13.45
C TRP A 93 3.22 -7.57 12.12
N PHE A 94 1.92 -7.34 12.18
CA PHE A 94 1.05 -7.14 11.03
C PHE A 94 0.15 -5.93 11.23
N LEU A 95 -0.14 -5.21 10.15
CA LEU A 95 -1.15 -4.17 10.15
C LEU A 95 -2.51 -4.79 9.79
N ALA A 96 -3.53 -4.55 10.63
CA ALA A 96 -4.90 -5.00 10.36
C ALA A 96 -5.62 -4.03 9.43
N ILE A 97 -5.17 -3.97 8.18
CA ILE A 97 -5.63 -3.06 7.15
C ILE A 97 -6.03 -3.81 5.87
N ALA A 98 -6.88 -3.18 5.06
CA ALA A 98 -7.33 -3.77 3.80
C ALA A 98 -6.18 -4.15 2.86
N ALA A 99 -5.13 -3.32 2.79
CA ALA A 99 -3.94 -3.59 1.98
C ALA A 99 -3.16 -4.86 2.42
N ALA A 100 -3.39 -5.36 3.62
CA ALA A 100 -2.75 -6.56 4.15
C ALA A 100 -3.66 -7.80 4.13
N ARG A 101 -4.88 -7.69 3.67
CA ARG A 101 -5.78 -8.84 3.49
C ARG A 101 -5.24 -9.79 2.43
N ARG A 102 -5.32 -11.11 2.68
CA ARG A 102 -4.87 -12.15 1.73
C ARG A 102 -5.57 -12.05 0.38
N ASP A 103 -6.83 -11.63 0.39
CA ASP A 103 -7.72 -11.57 -0.77
C ASP A 103 -7.78 -10.20 -1.45
N CYS A 104 -6.90 -9.27 -1.07
CA CYS A 104 -6.85 -7.93 -1.66
C CYS A 104 -5.54 -7.67 -2.40
N TRP A 105 -5.62 -6.92 -3.49
CA TRP A 105 -4.48 -6.51 -4.29
C TRP A 105 -4.76 -5.16 -4.97
N PRO A 106 -3.73 -4.33 -5.20
CA PRO A 106 -3.90 -3.05 -5.89
C PRO A 106 -4.06 -3.27 -7.40
N ILE A 107 -5.21 -3.77 -7.82
CA ILE A 107 -5.51 -3.93 -9.23
C ILE A 107 -5.71 -2.56 -9.85
N GLN A 108 -4.92 -2.27 -10.86
CA GLN A 108 -4.95 -1.00 -11.57
C GLN A 108 -5.70 -1.18 -12.89
N LEU A 109 -6.94 -0.74 -12.92
CA LEU A 109 -7.73 -0.62 -14.13
C LEU A 109 -8.33 0.79 -14.22
N PRO A 110 -7.87 1.64 -15.10
CA PRO A 110 -6.61 1.68 -15.82
C PRO A 110 -5.42 1.96 -14.87
N ARG A 111 -4.21 1.76 -15.34
CA ARG A 111 -2.99 1.92 -14.51
C ARG A 111 -2.94 3.28 -13.81
N ARG A 112 -3.16 3.27 -12.51
CA ARG A 112 -3.00 4.45 -11.66
C ARG A 112 -1.71 4.31 -10.86
N HIS A 113 -0.68 5.05 -11.21
CA HIS A 113 0.60 4.99 -10.52
C HIS A 113 0.52 5.43 -9.05
N GLU A 114 -0.48 6.21 -8.70
CA GLU A 114 -0.72 6.75 -7.37
C GLU A 114 -1.93 6.09 -6.69
N ALA A 115 -2.10 4.78 -6.94
CA ALA A 115 -3.17 4.04 -6.33
C ALA A 115 -3.01 3.96 -4.80
N THR A 116 -4.09 4.23 -4.09
CA THR A 116 -4.20 4.14 -2.63
C THR A 116 -5.33 3.21 -2.19
N THR A 117 -5.82 2.40 -3.12
CA THR A 117 -6.91 1.44 -2.91
C THR A 117 -6.50 0.05 -3.34
N VAL A 118 -7.10 -0.95 -2.70
CA VAL A 118 -7.00 -2.36 -3.07
C VAL A 118 -8.36 -2.88 -3.49
N ALA A 119 -8.35 -3.85 -4.39
CA ALA A 119 -9.54 -4.58 -4.81
C ALA A 119 -9.60 -5.94 -4.13
N GLU A 120 -10.80 -6.37 -3.76
CA GLU A 120 -11.05 -7.73 -3.31
C GLU A 120 -11.02 -8.68 -4.51
N LEU A 121 -10.16 -9.71 -4.44
CA LEU A 121 -10.03 -10.75 -5.46
C LEU A 121 -11.14 -11.78 -5.29
N SER A 122 -12.13 -11.72 -6.16
CA SER A 122 -13.26 -12.64 -6.18
C SER A 122 -13.18 -13.61 -7.38
N ASP A 123 -14.21 -14.42 -7.56
CA ASP A 123 -14.34 -15.30 -8.72
C ASP A 123 -14.62 -14.53 -10.02
N ARG A 124 -14.72 -13.22 -9.97
CA ARG A 124 -14.97 -12.36 -11.12
C ARG A 124 -13.68 -11.75 -11.64
N ARG A 125 -13.56 -11.64 -12.96
CA ARG A 125 -12.43 -11.00 -13.63
C ARG A 125 -12.31 -9.51 -13.28
N VAL A 126 -13.43 -8.82 -13.14
CA VAL A 126 -13.46 -7.40 -12.77
C VAL A 126 -13.83 -7.30 -11.30
N PRO A 127 -12.95 -6.80 -10.45
CA PRO A 127 -13.25 -6.59 -9.04
C PRO A 127 -14.45 -5.66 -8.86
N GLN A 128 -15.27 -5.93 -7.86
CA GLN A 128 -16.47 -5.13 -7.55
C GLN A 128 -16.36 -4.35 -6.25
N HIS A 129 -15.45 -4.76 -5.35
CA HIS A 129 -15.27 -4.13 -4.05
C HIS A 129 -13.86 -3.56 -3.93
N TRP A 130 -13.78 -2.27 -3.63
CA TRP A 130 -12.55 -1.54 -3.46
C TRP A 130 -12.53 -0.88 -2.08
N GLN A 131 -11.37 -0.88 -1.46
CA GLN A 131 -11.15 -0.24 -0.16
C GLN A 131 -9.87 0.57 -0.18
N GLY A 132 -9.82 1.65 0.62
CA GLY A 132 -8.56 2.36 0.86
C GLY A 132 -7.53 1.44 1.51
N PHE A 133 -6.25 1.67 1.27
CA PHE A 133 -5.16 0.86 1.82
C PHE A 133 -5.28 0.67 3.33
N LEU A 134 -5.62 1.73 4.05
CA LEU A 134 -5.65 1.76 5.51
C LEU A 134 -7.04 1.49 6.11
N ALA A 135 -8.03 1.09 5.31
CA ALA A 135 -9.32 0.68 5.85
C ALA A 135 -9.13 -0.48 6.83
N ASP A 136 -9.89 -0.48 7.91
CA ASP A 136 -9.80 -1.53 8.92
C ASP A 136 -10.13 -2.90 8.33
N ALA A 137 -9.38 -3.92 8.72
CA ALA A 137 -9.61 -5.30 8.30
C ALA A 137 -9.65 -6.23 9.51
N ASP A 138 -10.42 -7.31 9.38
CA ASP A 138 -10.46 -8.36 10.39
C ASP A 138 -9.06 -9.01 10.49
N PRO A 139 -8.50 -9.14 11.70
CA PRO A 139 -7.21 -9.81 11.91
C PRO A 139 -7.12 -11.22 11.30
N ASN A 140 -8.22 -11.93 11.22
CA ASN A 140 -8.28 -13.28 10.63
C ASN A 140 -8.08 -13.28 9.11
N ASP A 141 -8.30 -12.15 8.44
CA ASP A 141 -8.16 -12.01 6.99
C ASP A 141 -6.76 -11.55 6.57
N ILE A 142 -5.92 -11.17 7.52
CA ILE A 142 -4.58 -10.67 7.28
C ILE A 142 -3.63 -11.81 6.92
N GLY A 143 -2.82 -11.60 5.89
CA GLY A 143 -1.78 -12.52 5.44
C GLY A 143 -0.42 -11.86 5.31
N THR A 144 0.58 -12.70 5.07
CA THR A 144 1.91 -12.23 4.69
C THR A 144 1.90 -11.67 3.27
N LEU A 145 2.93 -10.91 2.92
CA LEU A 145 3.12 -10.46 1.53
C LEU A 145 3.21 -11.65 0.57
N ALA A 146 3.89 -12.73 0.96
CA ALA A 146 4.01 -13.93 0.15
C ALA A 146 2.66 -14.61 -0.09
N GLU A 147 1.83 -14.76 0.94
CA GLU A 147 0.48 -15.34 0.84
C GLU A 147 -0.40 -14.48 -0.08
N GLN A 148 -0.34 -13.18 0.08
CA GLN A 148 -1.09 -12.22 -0.72
C GLN A 148 -0.68 -12.24 -2.19
N GLN A 149 0.62 -12.24 -2.47
CA GLN A 149 1.15 -12.32 -3.82
C GLN A 149 0.80 -13.64 -4.50
N HIS A 150 0.88 -14.75 -3.76
CA HIS A 150 0.50 -16.07 -4.26
C HIS A 150 -0.99 -16.11 -4.64
N ARG A 151 -1.85 -15.57 -3.81
CA ARG A 151 -3.30 -15.46 -4.09
C ARG A 151 -3.57 -14.63 -5.35
N TYR A 152 -2.87 -13.54 -5.52
CA TYR A 152 -3.00 -12.71 -6.73
C TYR A 152 -2.54 -13.45 -7.98
N GLN A 153 -1.46 -14.21 -7.93
CA GLN A 153 -0.99 -15.03 -9.06
C GLN A 153 -2.01 -16.11 -9.45
N ILE A 154 -2.62 -16.76 -8.46
CA ILE A 154 -3.70 -17.73 -8.73
C ILE A 154 -4.89 -17.04 -9.40
N TRP A 155 -5.28 -15.88 -8.91
CA TRP A 155 -6.37 -15.10 -9.49
C TRP A 155 -6.07 -14.71 -10.95
N LEU A 156 -4.87 -14.23 -11.25
CA LEU A 156 -4.44 -13.90 -12.60
C LEU A 156 -4.50 -15.12 -13.53
N SER A 157 -4.02 -16.26 -13.08
CA SER A 157 -3.94 -17.48 -13.90
C SER A 157 -5.31 -17.97 -14.37
N ARG A 158 -6.37 -17.68 -13.64
CA ARG A 158 -7.74 -18.04 -14.02
C ARG A 158 -8.24 -17.30 -15.27
N TYR A 159 -7.64 -16.14 -15.56
CA TYR A 159 -8.09 -15.25 -16.62
C TYR A 159 -7.15 -15.21 -17.83
N ASP A 160 -5.92 -15.67 -17.68
CA ASP A 160 -4.94 -15.75 -18.77
C ASP A 160 -5.19 -16.95 -19.72
N THR A 161 -5.92 -17.95 -19.27
CA THR A 161 -6.23 -19.14 -20.07
C THR A 161 -7.29 -18.93 -21.15
N THR A 162 -7.90 -17.74 -21.24
CA THR A 162 -8.96 -17.43 -22.21
C THR A 162 -8.44 -16.83 -23.51
N SER A 163 -7.12 -16.65 -23.69
CA SER A 163 -6.51 -16.06 -24.89
C SER A 163 -5.88 -17.11 -25.84
N GLY A 164 -6.19 -18.38 -25.69
CA GLY A 164 -5.68 -19.48 -26.50
C GLY A 164 -6.78 -20.31 -27.14
N SER A 165 -7.44 -19.72 -28.13
CA SER A 165 -8.27 -20.48 -29.12
C SER A 165 -8.25 -19.75 -30.45
#